data_22ef63a9e0a9682168c8c473f3aa503b
#
_entry.id   22ef63a9e0a9682168c8c473f3aa503b
#
_cell.length_a   1.000
_cell.length_b   1.000
_cell.length_c   1.000
_cell.angle_alpha   90.00
_cell.angle_beta   90.00
_cell.angle_gamma   90.00
#
_symmetry.space_group_name_H-M   'P 1'
#
loop_
_entity.id
_entity.type
_entity.pdbx_description
1 polymer ?
#
loop_
_entity_poly.entity_id
_entity_poly.type
_entity_poly.pdbx_seq_one_letter_code
_entity_poly.pdbx_strand_id
1 'polypeptide(L)'
;MGKIFQKLRRDFLTGLVVLIPIVLTVYLVWSVISFIDKVVIPIIPPRYNPLDLFEIYIPGLGVFLFLITTTLIGSIASGFLGRQAISLGEKILSRTPVVNTLYSSIKQIIQAVFKPDGTSFKQPCLIEYPKKGVWAVAFISTETFGEIKKKINVGSLVTVFLPTTPNPTSGFMLFVPKNDIILLDMSVEDAAKLIISAGLVMPEKK
;
A
#
# COMPACT_ATOMS: atom_id res chain seq x y z
N MET A 1 -23.80 9.39 -44.81
CA MET A 1 -23.89 9.62 -43.32
C MET A 1 -22.99 8.70 -42.52
N GLY A 2 -22.76 7.42 -42.86
CA GLY A 2 -21.97 6.47 -42.07
C GLY A 2 -20.48 6.85 -41.82
N LYS A 3 -19.78 7.38 -42.81
CA LYS A 3 -18.33 7.69 -42.68
C LYS A 3 -18.04 8.84 -41.67
N ILE A 4 -18.90 9.87 -41.64
CA ILE A 4 -18.75 11.00 -40.72
C ILE A 4 -19.01 10.54 -39.29
N PHE A 5 -20.05 9.76 -39.08
CA PHE A 5 -20.37 9.19 -37.75
C PHE A 5 -19.27 8.26 -37.22
N GLN A 6 -18.71 7.43 -38.11
CA GLN A 6 -17.59 6.54 -37.74
C GLN A 6 -16.33 7.34 -37.35
N LYS A 7 -16.03 8.43 -38.10
CA LYS A 7 -14.92 9.33 -37.79
C LYS A 7 -15.13 10.01 -36.42
N LEU A 8 -16.32 10.56 -36.18
CA LEU A 8 -16.65 11.23 -34.92
C LEU A 8 -16.54 10.27 -33.73
N ARG A 9 -17.06 9.06 -33.86
CA ARG A 9 -16.95 8.00 -32.83
C ARG A 9 -15.50 7.66 -32.54
N ARG A 10 -14.68 7.48 -33.57
CA ARG A 10 -13.25 7.17 -33.41
C ARG A 10 -12.53 8.31 -32.72
N ASP A 11 -12.74 9.54 -33.18
CA ASP A 11 -12.08 10.73 -32.64
C ASP A 11 -12.52 10.98 -31.18
N PHE A 12 -13.77 10.72 -30.83
CA PHE A 12 -14.30 10.74 -29.48
C PHE A 12 -13.62 9.69 -28.57
N LEU A 13 -13.55 8.44 -29.04
CA LEU A 13 -12.91 7.37 -28.27
C LEU A 13 -11.42 7.64 -28.07
N THR A 14 -10.74 8.15 -29.10
CA THR A 14 -9.33 8.57 -28.98
C THR A 14 -9.16 9.68 -27.95
N GLY A 15 -10.05 10.69 -27.97
CA GLY A 15 -10.07 11.74 -26.96
C GLY A 15 -10.28 11.21 -25.53
N LEU A 16 -11.19 10.27 -25.35
CA LEU A 16 -11.40 9.62 -24.04
C LEU A 16 -10.15 8.87 -23.55
N VAL A 17 -9.50 8.09 -24.42
CA VAL A 17 -8.28 7.35 -24.05
C VAL A 17 -7.16 8.29 -23.58
N VAL A 18 -7.06 9.48 -24.16
CA VAL A 18 -6.08 10.50 -23.75
C VAL A 18 -6.51 11.25 -22.50
N LEU A 19 -7.78 11.63 -22.41
CA LEU A 19 -8.28 12.47 -21.31
C LEU A 19 -8.48 11.71 -20.00
N ILE A 20 -8.98 10.47 -20.06
CA ILE A 20 -9.28 9.70 -18.84
C ILE A 20 -8.08 9.58 -17.90
N PRO A 21 -6.87 9.18 -18.33
CA PRO A 21 -5.74 9.09 -17.42
C PRO A 21 -5.39 10.43 -16.77
N ILE A 22 -5.42 11.52 -17.54
CA ILE A 22 -5.09 12.87 -17.06
C ILE A 22 -6.11 13.32 -16.02
N VAL A 23 -7.40 13.27 -16.37
CA VAL A 23 -8.50 13.71 -15.49
C VAL A 23 -8.54 12.87 -14.22
N LEU A 24 -8.38 11.55 -14.35
CA LEU A 24 -8.39 10.65 -13.19
C LEU A 24 -7.20 10.93 -12.26
N THR A 25 -6.01 11.13 -12.81
CA THR A 25 -4.82 11.47 -12.00
C THR A 25 -5.01 12.77 -11.25
N VAL A 26 -5.44 13.84 -11.93
CA VAL A 26 -5.70 15.14 -11.30
C VAL A 26 -6.78 15.02 -10.24
N TYR A 27 -7.87 14.32 -10.53
CA TYR A 27 -8.96 14.08 -9.58
C TYR A 27 -8.49 13.32 -8.33
N LEU A 28 -7.71 12.25 -8.49
CA LEU A 28 -7.20 11.47 -7.36
C LEU A 28 -6.25 12.30 -6.49
N VAL A 29 -5.30 13.02 -7.10
CA VAL A 29 -4.39 13.90 -6.37
C VAL A 29 -5.15 14.96 -5.59
N TRP A 30 -6.11 15.65 -6.25
CA TRP A 30 -6.94 16.65 -5.61
C TRP A 30 -7.78 16.08 -4.47
N SER A 31 -8.36 14.90 -4.67
CA SER A 31 -9.16 14.22 -3.64
C SER A 31 -8.35 13.88 -2.39
N VAL A 32 -7.11 13.41 -2.56
CA VAL A 32 -6.21 13.12 -1.42
C VAL A 32 -5.84 14.40 -0.68
N ILE A 33 -5.44 15.45 -1.39
CA ILE A 33 -5.12 16.75 -0.80
C ILE A 33 -6.32 17.28 -0.01
N SER A 34 -7.50 17.33 -0.63
CA SER A 34 -8.73 17.83 0.00
C SER A 34 -9.16 16.99 1.20
N PHE A 35 -8.95 15.67 1.14
CA PHE A 35 -9.23 14.79 2.27
C PHE A 35 -8.34 15.10 3.47
N ILE A 36 -7.02 15.24 3.26
CA ILE A 36 -6.07 15.57 4.33
C ILE A 36 -6.37 16.96 4.89
N ASP A 37 -6.63 17.95 4.04
CA ASP A 37 -6.99 19.32 4.47
C ASP A 37 -8.23 19.30 5.36
N LYS A 38 -9.28 18.58 4.97
CA LYS A 38 -10.52 18.44 5.75
C LYS A 38 -10.34 17.77 7.12
N VAL A 39 -9.35 16.91 7.25
CA VAL A 39 -9.06 16.22 8.52
C VAL A 39 -8.14 17.05 9.41
N VAL A 40 -7.11 17.66 8.83
CA VAL A 40 -6.04 18.32 9.58
C VAL A 40 -6.37 19.77 9.96
N ILE A 41 -6.94 20.54 9.03
CA ILE A 41 -7.21 21.97 9.27
C ILE A 41 -8.15 22.20 10.46
N PRO A 42 -9.25 21.43 10.66
CA PRO A 42 -10.13 21.63 11.81
C PRO A 42 -9.50 21.32 13.19
N ILE A 43 -8.35 20.63 13.21
CA ILE A 43 -7.61 20.35 14.46
C ILE A 43 -6.90 21.62 14.96
N ILE A 44 -6.65 22.58 14.07
CA ILE A 44 -6.01 23.84 14.42
C ILE A 44 -7.02 24.73 15.17
N PRO A 45 -6.66 25.23 16.36
CA PRO A 45 -7.54 26.18 17.06
C PRO A 45 -7.88 27.39 16.18
N PRO A 46 -9.13 27.92 16.21
CA PRO A 46 -9.56 29.01 15.34
C PRO A 46 -8.65 30.25 15.37
N ARG A 47 -8.02 30.50 16.51
CA ARG A 47 -7.07 31.61 16.70
C ARG A 47 -5.83 31.52 15.80
N TYR A 48 -5.46 30.33 15.33
CA TYR A 48 -4.28 30.08 14.52
C TYR A 48 -4.63 29.50 13.15
N ASN A 49 -5.91 29.34 12.87
CA ASN A 49 -6.38 28.79 11.60
C ASN A 49 -6.30 29.88 10.52
N PRO A 50 -5.49 29.69 9.47
CA PRO A 50 -5.37 30.67 8.39
C PRO A 50 -6.69 30.96 7.68
N LEU A 51 -7.61 29.99 7.62
CA LEU A 51 -8.94 30.18 7.04
C LEU A 51 -9.76 31.21 7.84
N ASP A 52 -9.68 31.16 9.17
CA ASP A 52 -10.43 32.07 10.05
C ASP A 52 -9.75 33.44 10.17
N LEU A 53 -8.40 33.48 10.01
CA LEU A 53 -7.63 34.73 10.11
C LEU A 53 -7.62 35.55 8.83
N PHE A 54 -7.57 34.89 7.66
CA PHE A 54 -7.37 35.59 6.38
C PHE A 54 -8.49 35.33 5.39
N GLU A 55 -9.50 34.53 5.74
CA GLU A 55 -10.60 34.06 4.86
C GLU A 55 -10.09 33.45 3.54
N ILE A 56 -8.85 32.97 3.53
CA ILE A 56 -8.19 32.41 2.34
C ILE A 56 -8.06 30.91 2.50
N TYR A 57 -8.70 30.16 1.62
CA TYR A 57 -8.47 28.71 1.50
C TYR A 57 -7.19 28.45 0.72
N ILE A 58 -6.20 27.83 1.35
CA ILE A 58 -4.94 27.42 0.74
C ILE A 58 -4.97 25.88 0.57
N PRO A 59 -5.21 25.37 -0.66
CA PRO A 59 -5.20 23.94 -0.89
C PRO A 59 -3.82 23.35 -0.59
N GLY A 60 -3.80 22.23 0.15
CA GLY A 60 -2.56 21.54 0.53
C GLY A 60 -1.92 22.05 1.82
N LEU A 61 -2.48 23.06 2.47
CA LEU A 61 -1.99 23.52 3.77
C LEU A 61 -2.07 22.41 4.82
N GLY A 62 -3.16 21.64 4.84
CA GLY A 62 -3.32 20.48 5.73
C GLY A 62 -2.27 19.42 5.47
N VAL A 63 -1.90 19.18 4.22
CA VAL A 63 -0.81 18.23 3.86
C VAL A 63 0.52 18.70 4.45
N PHE A 64 0.85 19.97 4.27
CA PHE A 64 2.08 20.55 4.82
C PHE A 64 2.12 20.45 6.36
N LEU A 65 1.04 20.81 7.02
CA LEU A 65 0.92 20.69 8.48
C LEU A 65 0.97 19.24 8.97
N PHE A 66 0.33 18.31 8.24
CA PHE A 66 0.40 16.89 8.52
C PHE A 66 1.83 16.36 8.49
N LEU A 67 2.61 16.72 7.46
CA LEU A 67 4.00 16.31 7.33
C LEU A 67 4.85 16.87 8.49
N ILE A 68 4.71 18.14 8.82
CA ILE A 68 5.44 18.77 9.93
C ILE A 68 5.07 18.12 11.26
N THR A 69 3.79 18.01 11.57
CA THR A 69 3.34 17.46 12.85
C THR A 69 3.73 16.00 13.01
N THR A 70 3.59 15.19 11.95
CA THR A 70 4.00 13.78 11.98
C THR A 70 5.51 13.64 12.18
N THR A 71 6.30 14.47 11.50
CA THR A 71 7.77 14.48 11.67
C THR A 71 8.18 14.88 13.09
N LEU A 72 7.54 15.91 13.65
CA LEU A 72 7.78 16.36 15.03
C LEU A 72 7.41 15.27 16.05
N ILE A 73 6.23 14.65 15.88
CA ILE A 73 5.80 13.54 16.73
C ILE A 73 6.80 12.37 16.63
N GLY A 74 7.22 12.02 15.44
CA GLY A 74 8.22 10.96 15.22
C GLY A 74 9.57 11.28 15.89
N SER A 75 10.04 12.51 15.79
CA SER A 75 11.27 12.97 16.43
C SER A 75 11.18 12.90 17.97
N ILE A 76 10.08 13.35 18.55
CA ILE A 76 9.83 13.27 20.00
C ILE A 76 9.70 11.80 20.43
N ALA A 77 8.95 11.00 19.70
CA ALA A 77 8.70 9.58 19.98
C ALA A 77 9.97 8.73 19.95
N SER A 78 10.93 9.07 19.09
CA SER A 78 12.21 8.38 19.01
C SER A 78 13.16 8.70 20.18
N GLY A 79 12.92 9.80 20.88
CA GLY A 79 13.69 10.22 22.05
C GLY A 79 13.41 9.35 23.30
N PHE A 80 14.25 9.54 24.34
CA PHE A 80 14.11 8.80 25.61
C PHE A 80 12.75 9.04 26.29
N LEU A 81 12.35 10.30 26.41
CA LEU A 81 11.06 10.69 27.02
C LEU A 81 9.86 10.19 26.21
N GLY A 82 9.93 10.27 24.89
CA GLY A 82 8.87 9.78 24.00
C GLY A 82 8.68 8.27 24.14
N ARG A 83 9.75 7.50 24.17
CA ARG A 83 9.69 6.04 24.40
C ARG A 83 9.07 5.69 25.74
N GLN A 84 9.37 6.44 26.80
CA GLN A 84 8.74 6.23 28.11
C GLN A 84 7.24 6.57 28.08
N ALA A 85 6.86 7.69 27.47
CA ALA A 85 5.46 8.09 27.34
C ALA A 85 4.65 7.05 26.55
N ILE A 86 5.19 6.55 25.43
CA ILE A 86 4.56 5.48 24.64
C ILE A 86 4.41 4.21 25.48
N SER A 87 5.46 3.79 26.19
CA SER A 87 5.42 2.60 27.04
C SER A 87 4.38 2.71 28.16
N LEU A 88 4.23 3.90 28.74
CA LEU A 88 3.19 4.17 29.75
C LEU A 88 1.79 4.07 29.14
N GLY A 89 1.58 4.68 27.96
CA GLY A 89 0.33 4.57 27.22
C GLY A 89 -0.03 3.11 26.89
N GLU A 90 0.92 2.33 26.43
CA GLU A 90 0.74 0.90 26.14
C GLU A 90 0.40 0.08 27.41
N LYS A 91 1.00 0.40 28.56
CA LYS A 91 0.65 -0.23 29.85
C LYS A 91 -0.79 0.10 30.26
N ILE A 92 -1.27 1.31 30.01
CA ILE A 92 -2.65 1.68 30.28
C ILE A 92 -3.61 0.93 29.37
N LEU A 93 -3.32 0.90 28.06
CA LEU A 93 -4.09 0.17 27.06
C LEU A 93 -4.14 -1.35 27.34
N SER A 94 -3.06 -1.94 27.83
CA SER A 94 -3.00 -3.36 28.16
C SER A 94 -3.95 -3.80 29.26
N ARG A 95 -4.46 -2.87 30.07
CA ARG A 95 -5.46 -3.15 31.11
C ARG A 95 -6.88 -3.33 30.55
N THR A 96 -7.11 -3.00 29.30
CA THR A 96 -8.43 -3.10 28.65
C THR A 96 -8.37 -4.17 27.55
N PRO A 97 -8.84 -5.42 27.81
CA PRO A 97 -8.57 -6.57 26.94
C PRO A 97 -8.93 -6.36 25.46
N VAL A 98 -10.13 -5.84 25.19
CA VAL A 98 -10.60 -5.62 23.80
C VAL A 98 -9.77 -4.56 23.06
N VAL A 99 -9.50 -3.43 23.73
CA VAL A 99 -8.72 -2.32 23.15
C VAL A 99 -7.28 -2.74 22.92
N ASN A 100 -6.70 -3.51 23.85
CA ASN A 100 -5.33 -4.00 23.73
C ASN A 100 -5.18 -4.96 22.54
N THR A 101 -6.13 -5.88 22.33
CA THR A 101 -6.09 -6.80 21.20
C THR A 101 -6.14 -6.04 19.87
N LEU A 102 -7.04 -5.07 19.73
CA LEU A 102 -7.15 -4.25 18.53
C LEU A 102 -5.88 -3.42 18.30
N TYR A 103 -5.42 -2.70 19.33
CA TYR A 103 -4.21 -1.87 19.25
C TYR A 103 -2.97 -2.68 18.87
N SER A 104 -2.73 -3.80 19.55
CA SER A 104 -1.57 -4.66 19.30
C SER A 104 -1.59 -5.26 17.89
N SER A 105 -2.78 -5.66 17.41
CA SER A 105 -2.92 -6.18 16.04
C SER A 105 -2.63 -5.11 15.00
N ILE A 106 -3.19 -3.91 15.15
CA ILE A 106 -2.92 -2.77 14.24
C ILE A 106 -1.43 -2.41 14.29
N LYS A 107 -0.84 -2.30 15.50
CA LYS A 107 0.58 -2.01 15.66
C LYS A 107 1.47 -3.03 14.96
N GLN A 108 1.18 -4.33 15.11
CA GLN A 108 1.92 -5.40 14.45
C GLN A 108 1.82 -5.31 12.93
N ILE A 109 0.63 -5.04 12.39
CA ILE A 109 0.43 -4.86 10.95
C ILE A 109 1.24 -3.67 10.45
N ILE A 110 1.13 -2.51 11.11
CA ILE A 110 1.88 -1.30 10.74
C ILE A 110 3.38 -1.56 10.80
N GLN A 111 3.87 -2.18 11.86
CA GLN A 111 5.29 -2.53 12.00
C GLN A 111 5.77 -3.53 10.93
N ALA A 112 4.91 -4.45 10.50
CA ALA A 112 5.24 -5.38 9.42
C ALA A 112 5.32 -4.67 8.07
N VAL A 113 4.41 -3.73 7.80
CA VAL A 113 4.36 -2.97 6.53
C VAL A 113 5.46 -1.91 6.44
N PHE A 114 5.74 -1.19 7.54
CA PHE A 114 6.68 -0.07 7.58
C PHE A 114 8.05 -0.43 8.20
N LYS A 115 8.45 -1.70 8.17
CA LYS A 115 9.80 -2.07 8.61
C LYS A 115 10.84 -1.31 7.79
N PRO A 116 11.84 -0.66 8.45
CA PRO A 116 12.88 0.11 7.77
C PRO A 116 13.72 -0.72 6.80
N ASP A 117 13.76 -2.04 7.00
CA ASP A 117 14.58 -2.97 6.22
C ASP A 117 13.98 -3.32 4.84
N GLY A 118 12.96 -2.60 4.37
CA GLY A 118 12.41 -2.77 3.02
C GLY A 118 11.79 -4.14 2.72
N THR A 119 11.37 -4.87 3.75
CA THR A 119 10.97 -6.29 3.63
C THR A 119 9.49 -6.55 3.41
N SER A 120 8.69 -5.53 3.11
CA SER A 120 7.32 -5.71 2.63
C SER A 120 7.38 -6.12 1.17
N PHE A 121 7.06 -7.33 0.78
CA PHE A 121 7.22 -7.85 -0.60
C PHE A 121 8.64 -7.72 -1.16
N LYS A 122 9.51 -8.64 -0.74
CA LYS A 122 10.94 -8.57 -1.07
C LYS A 122 11.23 -8.67 -2.56
N GLN A 123 10.50 -9.51 -3.29
CA GLN A 123 10.79 -9.79 -4.69
C GLN A 123 9.60 -10.48 -5.36
N PRO A 124 9.26 -10.13 -6.59
CA PRO A 124 8.31 -10.92 -7.38
C PRO A 124 8.93 -12.26 -7.76
N CYS A 125 8.08 -13.27 -7.84
CA CYS A 125 8.48 -14.63 -8.16
C CYS A 125 7.39 -15.35 -8.95
N LEU A 126 7.76 -16.47 -9.58
CA LEU A 126 6.83 -17.44 -10.15
C LEU A 126 6.74 -18.64 -9.23
N ILE A 127 5.52 -19.13 -9.05
CA ILE A 127 5.21 -20.37 -8.38
C ILE A 127 4.29 -21.22 -9.25
N GLU A 128 4.39 -22.54 -9.14
CA GLU A 128 3.40 -23.43 -9.75
C GLU A 128 2.10 -23.43 -8.93
N TYR A 129 1.02 -22.92 -9.50
CA TYR A 129 -0.29 -22.85 -8.87
C TYR A 129 -1.40 -22.79 -9.93
N PRO A 130 -2.51 -23.53 -9.77
CA PRO A 130 -2.86 -24.45 -8.69
C PRO A 130 -2.29 -25.88 -8.86
N LYS A 131 -1.57 -26.15 -9.95
CA LYS A 131 -0.98 -27.44 -10.25
C LYS A 131 0.33 -27.28 -11.02
N LYS A 132 1.11 -28.36 -11.10
CA LYS A 132 2.34 -28.41 -11.90
C LYS A 132 2.10 -28.02 -13.35
N GLY A 133 3.03 -27.22 -13.92
CA GLY A 133 2.97 -26.70 -15.26
C GLY A 133 2.08 -25.46 -15.45
N VAL A 134 1.41 -24.97 -14.42
CA VAL A 134 0.67 -23.71 -14.42
C VAL A 134 1.35 -22.72 -13.50
N TRP A 135 1.77 -21.58 -14.03
CA TRP A 135 2.57 -20.60 -13.31
C TRP A 135 1.79 -19.36 -12.95
N ALA A 136 2.03 -18.88 -11.75
CA ALA A 136 1.42 -17.65 -11.24
C ALA A 136 2.49 -16.69 -10.71
N VAL A 137 2.28 -15.39 -10.94
CA VAL A 137 3.11 -14.34 -10.36
C VAL A 137 2.69 -14.11 -8.92
N ALA A 138 3.65 -14.20 -8.02
CA ALA A 138 3.48 -14.01 -6.58
C ALA A 138 4.58 -13.11 -6.03
N PHE A 139 4.42 -12.68 -4.77
CA PHE A 139 5.40 -11.86 -4.07
C PHE A 139 5.91 -12.60 -2.82
N ILE A 140 7.21 -12.63 -2.64
CA ILE A 140 7.81 -13.16 -1.42
C ILE A 140 7.54 -12.19 -0.28
N SER A 141 6.87 -12.68 0.78
CA SER A 141 6.59 -11.90 1.98
C SER A 141 7.68 -12.08 3.04
N THR A 142 7.90 -13.32 3.48
CA THR A 142 8.89 -13.62 4.53
C THR A 142 9.28 -15.11 4.50
N GLU A 143 10.32 -15.46 5.23
CA GLU A 143 10.57 -16.88 5.54
C GLU A 143 9.50 -17.43 6.48
N THR A 144 9.06 -18.65 6.24
CA THR A 144 8.07 -19.30 7.09
C THR A 144 8.71 -19.75 8.40
N PHE A 145 8.07 -19.43 9.51
CA PHE A 145 8.53 -19.82 10.86
C PHE A 145 7.38 -20.30 11.75
N GLY A 146 7.72 -20.71 12.97
CA GLY A 146 6.73 -21.10 13.97
C GLY A 146 6.11 -22.48 13.73
N GLU A 147 4.83 -22.63 14.07
CA GLU A 147 4.10 -23.89 14.03
C GLU A 147 3.97 -24.44 12.60
N ILE A 148 3.72 -23.58 11.63
CA ILE A 148 3.55 -23.97 10.21
C ILE A 148 4.79 -24.68 9.69
N LYS A 149 5.98 -24.10 9.92
CA LYS A 149 7.25 -24.71 9.52
C LYS A 149 7.46 -26.06 10.19
N LYS A 150 7.09 -26.19 11.47
CA LYS A 150 7.22 -27.45 12.22
C LYS A 150 6.28 -28.54 11.70
N LYS A 151 5.06 -28.18 11.33
CA LYS A 151 4.02 -29.13 10.87
C LYS A 151 4.26 -29.63 9.44
N ILE A 152 4.69 -28.77 8.54
CA ILE A 152 4.89 -29.13 7.13
C ILE A 152 6.18 -29.95 6.94
N ASN A 153 7.18 -29.81 7.80
CA ASN A 153 8.44 -30.57 7.83
C ASN A 153 9.13 -30.73 6.45
N VAL A 154 9.01 -29.73 5.58
CA VAL A 154 9.63 -29.72 4.26
C VAL A 154 10.67 -28.58 4.27
N GLY A 155 11.93 -28.90 4.34
CA GLY A 155 13.08 -28.01 4.18
C GLY A 155 12.90 -26.54 4.54
N SER A 156 13.38 -25.66 3.68
CA SER A 156 13.19 -24.19 3.81
C SER A 156 11.88 -23.76 3.12
N LEU A 157 10.91 -23.31 3.91
CA LEU A 157 9.63 -22.79 3.43
C LEU A 157 9.66 -21.26 3.38
N VAL A 158 9.05 -20.70 2.35
CA VAL A 158 8.87 -19.27 2.16
C VAL A 158 7.38 -18.98 2.08
N THR A 159 6.96 -17.94 2.76
CA THR A 159 5.59 -17.41 2.68
C THR A 159 5.51 -16.49 1.47
N VAL A 160 4.59 -16.78 0.57
CA VAL A 160 4.34 -15.98 -0.63
C VAL A 160 2.91 -15.47 -0.66
N PHE A 161 2.72 -14.27 -1.16
CA PHE A 161 1.42 -13.69 -1.45
C PHE A 161 1.13 -13.85 -2.94
N LEU A 162 0.06 -14.54 -3.26
CA LEU A 162 -0.45 -14.70 -4.62
C LEU A 162 -1.65 -13.76 -4.79
N PRO A 163 -1.50 -12.61 -5.45
CA PRO A 163 -2.59 -11.65 -5.61
C PRO A 163 -3.63 -12.11 -6.63
N THR A 164 -4.84 -11.59 -6.50
CA THR A 164 -5.88 -11.73 -7.53
C THR A 164 -5.74 -10.69 -8.62
N THR A 165 -6.25 -10.98 -9.80
CA THR A 165 -6.27 -10.10 -10.99
C THR A 165 -7.71 -9.66 -11.26
N PRO A 166 -7.97 -8.40 -11.57
CA PRO A 166 -7.07 -7.23 -11.66
C PRO A 166 -6.84 -6.51 -10.32
N ASN A 167 -7.48 -6.94 -9.23
CA ASN A 167 -7.37 -6.32 -7.92
C ASN A 167 -6.33 -7.05 -7.06
N PRO A 168 -5.10 -6.50 -6.90
CA PRO A 168 -4.04 -7.13 -6.14
C PRO A 168 -4.17 -6.95 -4.61
N THR A 169 -5.22 -6.28 -4.12
CA THR A 169 -5.41 -6.08 -2.67
C THR A 169 -5.90 -7.32 -1.95
N SER A 170 -6.41 -8.31 -2.68
CA SER A 170 -6.82 -9.62 -2.21
C SER A 170 -5.99 -10.73 -2.86
N GLY A 171 -6.02 -11.93 -2.30
CA GLY A 171 -5.23 -13.04 -2.81
C GLY A 171 -5.11 -14.18 -1.80
N PHE A 172 -4.15 -15.06 -2.04
CA PHE A 172 -3.87 -16.23 -1.21
C PHE A 172 -2.50 -16.07 -0.54
N MET A 173 -2.41 -16.48 0.71
CA MET A 173 -1.14 -16.67 1.40
C MET A 173 -0.77 -18.15 1.29
N LEU A 174 0.35 -18.44 0.65
CA LEU A 174 0.83 -19.77 0.39
C LEU A 174 2.18 -20.02 1.07
N PHE A 175 2.44 -21.27 1.44
CA PHE A 175 3.71 -21.71 2.01
C PHE A 175 4.37 -22.65 1.01
N VAL A 176 5.43 -22.17 0.35
CA VAL A 176 6.05 -22.84 -0.78
C VAL A 176 7.50 -23.21 -0.42
N PRO A 177 7.99 -24.41 -0.78
CA PRO A 177 9.40 -24.74 -0.66
C PRO A 177 10.25 -23.75 -1.44
N LYS A 178 11.35 -23.29 -0.86
CA LYS A 178 12.23 -22.28 -1.49
C LYS A 178 12.74 -22.75 -2.87
N ASN A 179 12.91 -24.04 -3.05
CA ASN A 179 13.38 -24.62 -4.31
C ASN A 179 12.33 -24.61 -5.43
N ASP A 180 11.05 -24.46 -5.09
CA ASP A 180 9.93 -24.43 -6.04
C ASP A 180 9.56 -22.99 -6.44
N ILE A 181 10.38 -22.00 -6.04
CA ILE A 181 10.18 -20.60 -6.34
C ILE A 181 11.21 -20.16 -7.38
N ILE A 182 10.73 -19.53 -8.46
CA ILE A 182 11.59 -18.90 -9.46
C ILE A 182 11.55 -17.40 -9.22
N LEU A 183 12.68 -16.80 -8.87
CA LEU A 183 12.79 -15.35 -8.68
C LEU A 183 12.69 -14.62 -10.02
N LEU A 184 12.02 -13.47 -10.03
CA LEU A 184 11.92 -12.60 -11.19
C LEU A 184 12.81 -11.37 -11.01
N ASP A 185 13.46 -10.96 -12.09
CA ASP A 185 14.34 -9.77 -12.10
C ASP A 185 13.57 -8.46 -12.26
N MET A 186 12.25 -8.53 -12.54
CA MET A 186 11.41 -7.34 -12.67
C MET A 186 11.18 -6.67 -11.30
N SER A 187 10.85 -5.39 -11.33
CA SER A 187 10.49 -4.65 -10.12
C SER A 187 9.12 -5.07 -9.57
N VAL A 188 8.87 -4.77 -8.30
CA VAL A 188 7.56 -5.00 -7.66
C VAL A 188 6.47 -4.20 -8.37
N GLU A 189 6.79 -2.98 -8.82
CA GLU A 189 5.89 -2.10 -9.58
C GLU A 189 5.51 -2.70 -10.94
N ASP A 190 6.47 -3.29 -11.64
CA ASP A 190 6.23 -3.91 -12.94
C ASP A 190 5.41 -5.20 -12.81
N ALA A 191 5.68 -6.00 -11.79
CA ALA A 191 4.86 -7.17 -11.46
C ALA A 191 3.42 -6.75 -11.08
N ALA A 192 3.25 -5.65 -10.33
CA ALA A 192 1.93 -5.13 -10.01
C ALA A 192 1.18 -4.65 -11.25
N LYS A 193 1.83 -3.95 -12.19
CA LYS A 193 1.23 -3.55 -13.48
C LYS A 193 0.77 -4.77 -14.29
N LEU A 194 1.60 -5.82 -14.33
CA LEU A 194 1.27 -7.07 -15.01
C LEU A 194 -0.01 -7.69 -14.44
N ILE A 195 -0.13 -7.74 -13.11
CA ILE A 195 -1.29 -8.30 -12.40
C ILE A 195 -2.54 -7.44 -12.62
N ILE A 196 -2.44 -6.12 -12.43
CA ILE A 196 -3.56 -5.18 -12.59
C ILE A 196 -4.07 -5.17 -14.03
N SER A 197 -3.18 -5.27 -15.01
CA SER A 197 -3.53 -5.32 -16.42
C SER A 197 -4.00 -6.70 -16.91
N ALA A 198 -4.07 -7.70 -16.04
CA ALA A 198 -4.36 -9.09 -16.42
C ALA A 198 -3.41 -9.64 -17.52
N GLY A 199 -2.14 -9.25 -17.49
CA GLY A 199 -1.14 -9.67 -18.46
C GLY A 199 -1.10 -8.86 -19.77
N LEU A 200 -1.94 -7.83 -19.91
CA LEU A 200 -1.95 -7.00 -21.12
C LEU A 200 -0.75 -6.06 -21.22
N VAL A 201 -0.19 -5.65 -20.09
CA VAL A 201 1.01 -4.82 -20.02
C VAL A 201 2.16 -5.68 -19.52
N MET A 202 3.08 -6.01 -20.44
CA MET A 202 4.32 -6.72 -20.09
C MET A 202 5.41 -5.70 -19.75
N PRO A 203 6.26 -5.97 -18.73
CA PRO A 203 7.43 -5.15 -18.46
C PRO A 203 8.35 -5.13 -19.67
N GLU A 204 8.86 -3.96 -20.01
CA GLU A 204 9.90 -3.86 -21.03
C GLU A 204 11.15 -4.60 -20.55
N LYS A 205 11.77 -5.39 -21.44
CA LYS A 205 13.06 -6.02 -21.16
C LYS A 205 14.09 -4.91 -20.92
N LYS A 206 14.62 -4.85 -19.70
CA LYS A 206 15.85 -4.08 -19.43
C LYS A 206 17.05 -4.77 -20.05
#